data_c575a7bd7918b9389faa53ea93e4e8ae
#
_entry.id   c575a7bd7918b9389faa53ea93e4e8ae
#
_cell.length_a   1.000
_cell.length_b   1.000
_cell.length_c   1.000
_cell.angle_alpha   90.00
_cell.angle_beta   90.00
_cell.angle_gamma   90.00
#
_symmetry.space_group_name_H-M   'P 1'
#
loop_
_entity.id
_entity.type
_entity.pdbx_description
1 polymer ?
#
loop_
_entity_poly.entity_id
_entity_poly.type
_entity_poly.pdbx_seq_one_letter_code
_entity_poly.pdbx_strand_id
1 'polypeptide(L)'
;STTGSPVKHLLLPFLEEYWFNGLGVPDSVTVVNHFVANGWSLPDAMRQANYVQHVLSGIGLKPENIGIPGNLTITESEEMVIMTAVGEYNNIIAQVAAFQNPPIPIVDVNRLQFQLNISGLDGYSGKFVLIDPLNTAFSLDGVHPNNGGYALIANAFIEVINHHLDLQIPYLNTSDYKGQYSGMRPKMISKIAAKQVKAFFIKEHILVQGENIFLR
;
A
#
# COMPACT_ATOMS: atom_id res chain seq x y z
N SER A 1 -18.59 5.34 10.65
CA SER A 1 -18.63 4.08 11.37
C SER A 1 -19.61 4.19 12.53
N THR A 2 -20.48 3.21 12.71
CA THR A 2 -21.49 3.16 13.78
C THR A 2 -20.89 2.82 15.14
N THR A 3 -19.62 2.54 15.24
CA THR A 3 -18.94 2.05 16.45
C THR A 3 -18.14 3.12 17.21
N GLY A 4 -18.08 4.35 16.71
CA GLY A 4 -17.32 5.43 17.34
C GLY A 4 -15.79 5.30 17.27
N SER A 5 -15.27 4.17 16.79
CA SER A 5 -13.83 3.98 16.57
C SER A 5 -13.39 4.66 15.27
N PRO A 6 -12.26 5.38 15.26
CA PRO A 6 -11.77 6.04 14.06
C PRO A 6 -11.41 5.00 12.97
N VAL A 7 -11.70 5.36 11.71
CA VAL A 7 -11.26 4.59 10.54
C VAL A 7 -9.76 4.71 10.41
N LYS A 8 -9.07 3.58 10.27
CA LYS A 8 -7.62 3.54 10.13
C LYS A 8 -7.15 3.15 8.74
N HIS A 9 -7.86 2.24 8.09
CA HIS A 9 -7.54 1.78 6.76
C HIS A 9 -8.78 1.77 5.87
N LEU A 10 -8.56 1.97 4.57
CA LEU A 10 -9.54 1.75 3.52
C LEU A 10 -9.19 0.46 2.79
N LEU A 11 -10.18 -0.37 2.51
CA LEU A 11 -9.99 -1.61 1.76
C LEU A 11 -9.79 -1.31 0.26
N LEU A 12 -9.05 -2.17 -0.44
CA LEU A 12 -8.79 -1.99 -1.87
C LEU A 12 -10.04 -1.79 -2.74
N PRO A 13 -11.18 -2.49 -2.51
CA PRO A 13 -12.40 -2.24 -3.26
C PRO A 13 -12.94 -0.81 -3.15
N PHE A 14 -12.54 -0.05 -2.12
CA PHE A 14 -12.89 1.35 -1.99
C PHE A 14 -12.42 2.20 -3.17
N LEU A 15 -11.28 1.89 -3.79
CA LEU A 15 -10.74 2.67 -4.90
C LEU A 15 -11.67 2.67 -6.11
N GLU A 16 -12.30 1.54 -6.42
CA GLU A 16 -13.29 1.42 -7.49
C GLU A 16 -14.52 2.27 -7.19
N GLU A 17 -15.07 2.14 -5.99
CA GLU A 17 -16.22 2.92 -5.55
C GLU A 17 -15.95 4.43 -5.50
N TYR A 18 -14.74 4.82 -5.10
CA TYR A 18 -14.28 6.21 -5.10
C TYR A 18 -14.27 6.80 -6.52
N TRP A 19 -13.67 6.07 -7.49
CA TRP A 19 -13.53 6.55 -8.85
C TRP A 19 -14.85 6.55 -9.64
N PHE A 20 -15.64 5.49 -9.54
CA PHE A 20 -16.84 5.33 -10.37
C PHE A 20 -18.09 5.91 -9.73
N ASN A 21 -18.22 5.85 -8.41
CA ASN A 21 -19.42 6.22 -7.70
C ASN A 21 -19.26 7.46 -6.81
N GLY A 22 -18.06 8.02 -6.69
CA GLY A 22 -17.79 9.20 -5.87
C GLY A 22 -17.87 8.93 -4.36
N LEU A 23 -17.76 7.67 -3.95
CA LEU A 23 -17.85 7.28 -2.54
C LEU A 23 -16.75 7.96 -1.71
N GLY A 24 -17.12 8.68 -0.66
CA GLY A 24 -16.17 9.40 0.20
C GLY A 24 -15.63 10.71 -0.39
N VAL A 25 -16.03 11.10 -1.60
CA VAL A 25 -15.65 12.39 -2.18
C VAL A 25 -16.46 13.49 -1.48
N PRO A 26 -15.78 14.47 -0.82
CA PRO A 26 -16.50 15.48 -0.05
C PRO A 26 -17.21 16.50 -0.95
N ASP A 27 -18.39 16.93 -0.55
CA ASP A 27 -19.08 18.05 -1.17
C ASP A 27 -18.46 19.40 -0.75
N SER A 28 -18.90 20.48 -1.40
CA SER A 28 -18.37 21.84 -1.12
C SER A 28 -18.62 22.28 0.32
N VAL A 29 -19.76 21.90 0.92
CA VAL A 29 -20.12 22.27 2.30
C VAL A 29 -19.18 21.59 3.28
N THR A 30 -18.91 20.29 3.09
CA THR A 30 -17.96 19.52 3.90
C THR A 30 -16.55 20.12 3.83
N VAL A 31 -16.10 20.49 2.62
CA VAL A 31 -14.78 21.11 2.42
C VAL A 31 -14.72 22.48 3.10
N VAL A 32 -15.74 23.35 2.94
CA VAL A 32 -15.81 24.64 3.63
C VAL A 32 -15.73 24.47 5.14
N ASN A 33 -16.55 23.59 5.70
CA ASN A 33 -16.58 23.33 7.14
C ASN A 33 -15.25 22.85 7.67
N HIS A 34 -14.54 22.00 6.92
CA HIS A 34 -13.21 21.55 7.28
C HIS A 34 -12.21 22.71 7.38
N PHE A 35 -12.17 23.59 6.39
CA PHE A 35 -11.25 24.72 6.40
C PHE A 35 -11.58 25.74 7.49
N VAL A 36 -12.87 26.05 7.71
CA VAL A 36 -13.30 26.92 8.79
C VAL A 36 -12.93 26.36 10.16
N ALA A 37 -13.13 25.05 10.39
CA ALA A 37 -12.75 24.38 11.62
C ALA A 37 -11.22 24.41 11.86
N ASN A 38 -10.42 24.57 10.81
CA ASN A 38 -8.97 24.73 10.87
C ASN A 38 -8.50 26.19 10.85
N GLY A 39 -9.40 27.14 11.17
CA GLY A 39 -9.07 28.55 11.37
C GLY A 39 -9.04 29.43 10.12
N TRP A 40 -9.54 28.92 8.99
CA TRP A 40 -9.65 29.74 7.78
C TRP A 40 -10.86 30.69 7.84
N SER A 41 -10.75 31.88 7.23
CA SER A 41 -11.90 32.73 7.05
C SER A 41 -12.94 32.08 6.13
N LEU A 42 -14.23 32.34 6.36
CA LEU A 42 -15.27 31.78 5.50
C LEU A 42 -15.08 32.10 4.00
N PRO A 43 -14.71 33.35 3.59
CA PRO A 43 -14.46 33.63 2.19
C PRO A 43 -13.28 32.84 1.60
N ASP A 44 -12.22 32.61 2.37
CA ASP A 44 -11.06 31.83 1.93
C ASP A 44 -11.41 30.35 1.84
N ALA A 45 -12.13 29.81 2.82
CA ALA A 45 -12.64 28.46 2.83
C ALA A 45 -13.55 28.19 1.62
N MET A 46 -14.42 29.12 1.26
CA MET A 46 -15.30 29.01 0.07
C MET A 46 -14.48 29.03 -1.22
N ARG A 47 -13.47 29.90 -1.35
CA ARG A 47 -12.59 29.91 -2.52
C ARG A 47 -11.87 28.59 -2.68
N GLN A 48 -11.34 28.05 -1.59
CA GLN A 48 -10.63 26.77 -1.60
C GLN A 48 -11.57 25.61 -1.90
N ALA A 49 -12.77 25.60 -1.36
CA ALA A 49 -13.78 24.58 -1.68
C ALA A 49 -14.13 24.58 -3.17
N ASN A 50 -14.36 25.76 -3.75
CA ASN A 50 -14.61 25.88 -5.19
C ASN A 50 -13.43 25.37 -6.04
N TYR A 51 -12.20 25.65 -5.63
CA TYR A 51 -11.01 25.12 -6.30
C TYR A 51 -10.94 23.60 -6.21
N VAL A 52 -11.14 23.01 -5.01
CA VAL A 52 -11.16 21.56 -4.80
C VAL A 52 -12.23 20.91 -5.66
N GLN A 53 -13.46 21.45 -5.68
CA GLN A 53 -14.56 20.94 -6.50
C GLN A 53 -14.24 21.02 -8.00
N HIS A 54 -13.63 22.11 -8.45
CA HIS A 54 -13.21 22.26 -9.85
C HIS A 54 -12.17 21.18 -10.22
N VAL A 55 -11.18 20.94 -9.36
CA VAL A 55 -10.17 19.89 -9.58
C VAL A 55 -10.82 18.50 -9.61
N LEU A 56 -11.66 18.18 -8.63
CA LEU A 56 -12.33 16.88 -8.56
C LEU A 56 -13.21 16.63 -9.80
N SER A 57 -13.99 17.62 -10.22
CA SER A 57 -14.82 17.52 -11.42
C SER A 57 -13.97 17.38 -12.68
N GLY A 58 -12.85 18.07 -12.75
CA GLY A 58 -11.91 18.00 -13.89
C GLY A 58 -11.28 16.61 -14.06
N ILE A 59 -11.16 15.84 -13.00
CA ILE A 59 -10.67 14.46 -13.01
C ILE A 59 -11.80 13.41 -13.03
N GLY A 60 -13.05 13.83 -13.17
CA GLY A 60 -14.22 12.95 -13.31
C GLY A 60 -14.83 12.45 -12.00
N LEU A 61 -14.34 12.91 -10.84
CA LEU A 61 -14.96 12.56 -9.55
C LEU A 61 -16.22 13.36 -9.30
N LYS A 62 -17.22 12.69 -8.72
CA LYS A 62 -18.49 13.30 -8.36
C LYS A 62 -18.53 13.61 -6.87
N PRO A 63 -18.58 14.88 -6.46
CA PRO A 63 -18.62 15.27 -5.04
C PRO A 63 -20.04 15.13 -4.48
N GLU A 64 -20.48 13.92 -4.24
CA GLU A 64 -21.83 13.63 -3.76
C GLU A 64 -21.93 13.46 -2.23
N ASN A 65 -20.80 13.57 -1.53
CA ASN A 65 -20.71 13.39 -0.07
C ASN A 65 -21.32 12.07 0.44
N ILE A 66 -21.16 11.02 -0.34
CA ILE A 66 -21.61 9.68 0.04
C ILE A 66 -20.63 9.14 1.09
N GLY A 67 -21.15 8.80 2.26
CA GLY A 67 -20.36 8.22 3.36
C GLY A 67 -19.73 6.88 2.97
N ILE A 68 -18.54 6.61 3.48
CA ILE A 68 -17.84 5.34 3.24
C ILE A 68 -18.50 4.25 4.10
N PRO A 69 -19.07 3.19 3.49
CA PRO A 69 -19.67 2.10 4.25
C PRO A 69 -18.63 1.33 5.07
N GLY A 70 -19.03 0.83 6.24
CA GLY A 70 -18.16 0.11 7.15
C GLY A 70 -17.47 -1.13 6.55
N ASN A 71 -18.11 -1.79 5.59
CA ASN A 71 -17.54 -2.94 4.89
C ASN A 71 -16.36 -2.59 3.93
N LEU A 72 -16.09 -1.31 3.72
CA LEU A 72 -14.94 -0.83 2.95
C LEU A 72 -13.85 -0.19 3.83
N THR A 73 -14.01 -0.28 5.14
CA THR A 73 -13.08 0.33 6.11
C THR A 73 -12.65 -0.68 7.17
N ILE A 74 -11.50 -0.42 7.76
CA ILE A 74 -11.04 -1.09 8.99
C ILE A 74 -10.85 0.00 10.04
N THR A 75 -11.54 -0.13 11.16
CA THR A 75 -11.39 0.73 12.34
C THR A 75 -10.18 0.31 13.16
N GLU A 76 -9.75 1.16 14.08
CA GLU A 76 -8.66 0.85 14.99
C GLU A 76 -8.96 -0.37 15.86
N SER A 77 -10.20 -0.54 16.31
CA SER A 77 -10.61 -1.70 17.09
C SER A 77 -10.59 -3.00 16.27
N GLU A 78 -10.99 -2.96 15.01
CA GLU A 78 -10.93 -4.12 14.11
C GLU A 78 -9.48 -4.48 13.75
N GLU A 79 -8.62 -3.49 13.54
CA GLU A 79 -7.19 -3.72 13.35
C GLU A 79 -6.58 -4.44 14.55
N MET A 80 -6.91 -4.01 15.77
CA MET A 80 -6.41 -4.63 16.99
C MET A 80 -6.85 -6.11 17.09
N VAL A 81 -8.08 -6.44 16.72
CA VAL A 81 -8.57 -7.83 16.68
C VAL A 81 -7.78 -8.66 15.67
N ILE A 82 -7.56 -8.10 14.48
CA ILE A 82 -6.78 -8.76 13.42
C ILE A 82 -5.35 -9.01 13.88
N MET A 83 -4.68 -8.00 14.45
CA MET A 83 -3.30 -8.12 14.91
C MET A 83 -3.16 -9.14 16.05
N THR A 84 -4.13 -9.18 16.98
CA THR A 84 -4.17 -10.18 18.04
C THR A 84 -4.28 -11.58 17.47
N ALA A 85 -5.23 -11.81 16.56
CA ALA A 85 -5.41 -13.13 15.92
C ALA A 85 -4.16 -13.58 15.15
N VAL A 86 -3.51 -12.68 14.41
CA VAL A 86 -2.24 -12.97 13.71
C VAL A 86 -1.15 -13.37 14.71
N GLY A 87 -1.05 -12.67 15.83
CA GLY A 87 -0.10 -13.02 16.91
C GLY A 87 -0.36 -14.41 17.49
N GLU A 88 -1.62 -14.75 17.75
CA GLU A 88 -2.02 -16.06 18.25
C GLU A 88 -1.71 -17.18 17.24
N TYR A 89 -2.00 -16.98 15.95
CA TYR A 89 -1.64 -17.94 14.92
C TYR A 89 -0.14 -18.17 14.82
N ASN A 90 0.66 -17.10 14.86
CA ASN A 90 2.12 -17.23 14.84
C ASN A 90 2.65 -17.99 16.05
N ASN A 91 2.08 -17.76 17.24
CA ASN A 91 2.42 -18.51 18.44
C ASN A 91 2.09 -20.00 18.32
N ILE A 92 0.92 -20.35 17.77
CA ILE A 92 0.53 -21.74 17.52
C ILE A 92 1.50 -22.40 16.54
N ILE A 93 1.82 -21.73 15.44
CA ILE A 93 2.78 -22.22 14.44
C ILE A 93 4.13 -22.51 15.10
N ALA A 94 4.64 -21.55 15.91
CA ALA A 94 5.91 -21.70 16.60
C ALA A 94 5.90 -22.91 17.57
N GLN A 95 4.83 -23.08 18.35
CA GLN A 95 4.69 -24.21 19.26
C GLN A 95 4.64 -25.55 18.51
N VAL A 96 3.80 -25.66 17.47
CA VAL A 96 3.69 -26.89 16.69
C VAL A 96 5.01 -27.24 16.03
N ALA A 97 5.75 -26.27 15.50
CA ALA A 97 7.05 -26.50 14.90
C ALA A 97 8.10 -26.97 15.92
N ALA A 98 8.09 -26.38 17.12
CA ALA A 98 9.02 -26.73 18.20
C ALA A 98 8.74 -28.14 18.77
N PHE A 99 7.50 -28.61 18.77
CA PHE A 99 7.12 -29.96 19.24
C PHE A 99 7.48 -31.09 18.27
N GLN A 100 7.90 -30.78 17.07
CA GLN A 100 8.36 -31.80 16.12
C GLN A 100 9.73 -32.37 16.52
N ASN A 101 10.04 -33.59 16.11
CA ASN A 101 11.33 -34.21 16.36
C ASN A 101 11.93 -34.74 15.04
N PRO A 102 12.95 -34.09 14.47
CA PRO A 102 13.55 -32.83 14.92
C PRO A 102 12.60 -31.63 14.79
N PRO A 103 12.85 -30.54 15.54
CA PRO A 103 12.04 -29.31 15.39
C PRO A 103 12.09 -28.77 13.97
N ILE A 104 10.95 -28.26 13.50
CA ILE A 104 10.84 -27.67 12.16
C ILE A 104 11.28 -26.21 12.26
N PRO A 105 12.24 -25.74 11.44
CA PRO A 105 12.62 -24.33 11.40
C PRO A 105 11.51 -23.48 10.79
N ILE A 106 11.36 -22.26 11.26
CA ILE A 106 10.33 -21.32 10.81
C ILE A 106 10.97 -20.16 10.07
N VAL A 107 10.38 -19.77 8.94
CA VAL A 107 10.68 -18.52 8.26
C VAL A 107 9.64 -17.48 8.68
N ASP A 108 10.08 -16.44 9.38
CA ASP A 108 9.19 -15.37 9.87
C ASP A 108 8.95 -14.32 8.76
N VAL A 109 8.03 -14.64 7.86
CA VAL A 109 7.62 -13.74 6.77
C VAL A 109 6.89 -12.50 7.30
N ASN A 110 6.23 -12.59 8.46
CA ASN A 110 5.56 -11.45 9.08
C ASN A 110 6.59 -10.39 9.50
N ARG A 111 7.69 -10.82 10.15
CA ARG A 111 8.80 -9.93 10.51
C ARG A 111 9.44 -9.29 9.27
N LEU A 112 9.62 -10.04 8.21
CA LEU A 112 10.16 -9.53 6.95
C LEU A 112 9.25 -8.45 6.37
N GLN A 113 7.93 -8.66 6.36
CA GLN A 113 6.97 -7.67 5.89
C GLN A 113 6.95 -6.42 6.78
N PHE A 114 7.03 -6.59 8.09
CA PHE A 114 7.11 -5.47 9.04
C PHE A 114 8.36 -4.62 8.78
N GLN A 115 9.52 -5.23 8.63
CA GLN A 115 10.77 -4.54 8.31
C GLN A 115 10.67 -3.80 6.96
N LEU A 116 10.10 -4.45 5.95
CA LEU A 116 9.89 -3.86 4.63
C LEU A 116 9.05 -2.59 4.70
N ASN A 117 8.01 -2.58 5.55
CA ASN A 117 7.11 -1.43 5.71
C ASN A 117 7.73 -0.26 6.48
N ILE A 118 8.61 -0.53 7.45
CA ILE A 118 9.19 0.52 8.31
C ILE A 118 10.45 1.12 7.71
N SER A 119 11.40 0.28 7.33
CA SER A 119 12.75 0.71 6.89
C SER A 119 13.10 0.36 5.46
N GLY A 120 12.28 -0.46 4.82
CA GLY A 120 12.65 -1.13 3.59
C GLY A 120 13.65 -2.27 3.82
N LEU A 121 13.94 -3.03 2.78
CA LEU A 121 14.87 -4.14 2.79
C LEU A 121 15.52 -4.28 1.41
N ASP A 122 16.84 -4.33 1.34
CA ASP A 122 17.61 -4.46 0.08
C ASP A 122 17.22 -3.44 -1.00
N GLY A 123 16.84 -2.23 -0.56
CA GLY A 123 16.37 -1.19 -1.44
C GLY A 123 14.94 -1.39 -1.97
N TYR A 124 14.19 -2.33 -1.39
CA TYR A 124 12.74 -2.46 -1.60
C TYR A 124 11.97 -1.75 -0.49
N SER A 125 10.75 -1.32 -0.83
CA SER A 125 9.81 -0.71 0.10
C SER A 125 8.54 -1.52 0.20
N GLY A 126 7.83 -1.40 1.34
CA GLY A 126 6.48 -1.91 1.52
C GLY A 126 5.38 -0.98 0.99
N LYS A 127 5.77 0.09 0.29
CA LYS A 127 4.82 1.08 -0.24
C LYS A 127 4.02 0.52 -1.41
N PHE A 128 2.81 1.05 -1.56
CA PHE A 128 1.98 0.72 -2.71
C PHE A 128 2.65 1.11 -4.04
N VAL A 129 2.45 0.32 -5.07
CA VAL A 129 3.11 0.47 -6.38
C VAL A 129 2.93 1.85 -7.03
N LEU A 130 1.81 2.52 -6.80
CA LEU A 130 1.58 3.87 -7.33
C LEU A 130 2.43 4.93 -6.63
N ILE A 131 2.92 4.64 -5.41
CA ILE A 131 3.76 5.56 -4.63
C ILE A 131 5.24 5.31 -4.93
N ASP A 132 5.64 4.05 -5.07
CA ASP A 132 7.03 3.66 -5.30
C ASP A 132 7.14 2.52 -6.32
N PRO A 133 6.85 2.80 -7.61
CA PRO A 133 6.74 1.76 -8.64
C PRO A 133 8.04 1.01 -8.93
N LEU A 134 9.19 1.58 -8.59
CA LEU A 134 10.49 0.98 -8.87
C LEU A 134 11.03 0.13 -7.73
N ASN A 135 10.69 0.50 -6.48
CA ASN A 135 11.24 -0.15 -5.30
C ASN A 135 10.19 -0.90 -4.48
N THR A 136 8.91 -0.84 -4.83
CA THR A 136 7.92 -1.66 -4.12
C THR A 136 8.23 -3.15 -4.23
N ALA A 137 8.02 -3.88 -3.14
CA ALA A 137 8.05 -5.34 -3.14
C ALA A 137 6.71 -5.97 -3.56
N PHE A 138 5.66 -5.15 -3.78
CA PHE A 138 4.32 -5.61 -4.11
C PHE A 138 4.00 -5.45 -5.60
N SER A 139 3.09 -6.28 -6.08
CA SER A 139 2.54 -6.20 -7.44
C SER A 139 1.50 -5.09 -7.56
N LEU A 140 0.89 -4.95 -8.75
CA LEU A 140 -0.10 -3.91 -9.04
C LEU A 140 -1.36 -4.00 -8.17
N ASP A 141 -1.67 -5.16 -7.62
CA ASP A 141 -2.81 -5.36 -6.72
C ASP A 141 -2.54 -4.90 -5.27
N GLY A 142 -1.28 -4.58 -4.95
CA GLY A 142 -0.87 -4.12 -3.64
C GLY A 142 -0.89 -5.19 -2.54
N VAL A 143 -1.14 -6.45 -2.89
CA VAL A 143 -1.26 -7.58 -1.97
C VAL A 143 -0.20 -8.64 -2.24
N HIS A 144 -0.12 -9.12 -3.48
CA HIS A 144 0.85 -10.14 -3.86
C HIS A 144 2.24 -9.53 -4.01
N PRO A 145 3.29 -10.25 -3.62
CA PRO A 145 4.67 -9.84 -3.93
C PRO A 145 4.89 -9.77 -5.44
N ASN A 146 5.69 -8.82 -5.88
CA ASN A 146 6.28 -8.85 -7.21
C ASN A 146 7.52 -9.75 -7.25
N ASN A 147 8.23 -9.82 -8.38
CA ASN A 147 9.42 -10.67 -8.49
C ASN A 147 10.50 -10.32 -7.44
N GLY A 148 10.68 -9.04 -7.13
CA GLY A 148 11.59 -8.59 -6.07
C GLY A 148 11.14 -9.03 -4.69
N GLY A 149 9.86 -8.88 -4.38
CA GLY A 149 9.26 -9.35 -3.14
C GLY A 149 9.41 -10.87 -2.97
N TYR A 150 9.19 -11.64 -4.04
CA TYR A 150 9.45 -13.08 -4.00
C TYR A 150 10.94 -13.41 -3.81
N ALA A 151 11.87 -12.63 -4.39
CA ALA A 151 13.30 -12.83 -4.16
C ALA A 151 13.70 -12.57 -2.70
N LEU A 152 13.11 -11.55 -2.05
CA LEU A 152 13.30 -11.29 -0.62
C LEU A 152 12.80 -12.46 0.24
N ILE A 153 11.60 -12.96 -0.06
CA ILE A 153 11.03 -14.13 0.63
C ILE A 153 11.91 -15.36 0.41
N ALA A 154 12.34 -15.62 -0.82
CA ALA A 154 13.21 -16.75 -1.13
C ALA A 154 14.55 -16.68 -0.36
N ASN A 155 15.14 -15.49 -0.24
CA ASN A 155 16.37 -15.31 0.55
C ASN A 155 16.16 -15.59 2.04
N ALA A 156 15.00 -15.21 2.61
CA ALA A 156 14.66 -15.56 3.98
C ALA A 156 14.55 -17.09 4.18
N PHE A 157 13.98 -17.81 3.20
CA PHE A 157 13.97 -19.27 3.23
C PHE A 157 15.39 -19.86 3.09
N ILE A 158 16.19 -19.35 2.17
CA ILE A 158 17.58 -19.79 1.97
C ILE A 158 18.38 -19.61 3.27
N GLU A 159 18.23 -18.47 3.95
CA GLU A 159 18.91 -18.20 5.23
C GLU A 159 18.59 -19.28 6.27
N VAL A 160 17.29 -19.55 6.48
CA VAL A 160 16.84 -20.55 7.46
C VAL A 160 17.32 -21.95 7.08
N ILE A 161 17.23 -22.33 5.80
CA ILE A 161 17.68 -23.63 5.30
C ILE A 161 19.19 -23.78 5.47
N ASN A 162 19.99 -22.78 5.09
CA ASN A 162 21.43 -22.81 5.25
C ASN A 162 21.83 -22.98 6.72
N HIS A 163 21.18 -22.21 7.61
CA HIS A 163 21.49 -22.28 9.03
C HIS A 163 21.09 -23.64 9.65
N HIS A 164 19.92 -24.19 9.28
CA HIS A 164 19.37 -25.38 9.89
C HIS A 164 20.01 -26.67 9.37
N LEU A 165 20.35 -26.71 8.09
CA LEU A 165 20.91 -27.89 7.42
C LEU A 165 22.41 -27.81 7.16
N ASP A 166 23.09 -26.76 7.65
CA ASP A 166 24.51 -26.49 7.40
C ASP A 166 24.86 -26.51 5.90
N LEU A 167 23.98 -25.86 5.10
CA LEU A 167 24.14 -25.76 3.65
C LEU A 167 24.68 -24.38 3.25
N GLN A 168 25.13 -24.28 2.01
CA GLN A 168 25.65 -23.03 1.42
C GLN A 168 24.90 -22.72 0.12
N ILE A 169 23.56 -22.69 0.17
CA ILE A 169 22.76 -22.27 -0.96
C ILE A 169 22.99 -20.78 -1.20
N PRO A 170 23.36 -20.35 -2.42
CA PRO A 170 23.62 -18.96 -2.71
C PRO A 170 22.32 -18.13 -2.62
N TYR A 171 22.43 -16.93 -2.05
CA TYR A 171 21.34 -15.96 -2.05
C TYR A 171 21.09 -15.42 -3.46
N LEU A 172 19.83 -15.09 -3.72
CA LEU A 172 19.46 -14.36 -4.91
C LEU A 172 19.94 -12.91 -4.80
N ASN A 173 20.48 -12.36 -5.88
CA ASN A 173 20.73 -10.94 -5.97
C ASN A 173 19.39 -10.21 -6.20
N THR A 174 18.84 -9.65 -5.15
CA THR A 174 17.50 -9.00 -5.19
C THR A 174 17.46 -7.83 -6.17
N SER A 175 18.58 -7.16 -6.43
CA SER A 175 18.64 -6.04 -7.38
C SER A 175 18.33 -6.44 -8.83
N ASP A 176 18.50 -7.72 -9.19
CA ASP A 176 18.20 -8.24 -10.52
C ASP A 176 16.70 -8.27 -10.81
N TYR A 177 15.87 -8.16 -9.78
CA TYR A 177 14.40 -8.24 -9.84
C TYR A 177 13.69 -6.90 -9.68
N LYS A 178 14.44 -5.79 -9.50
CA LYS A 178 13.83 -4.47 -9.31
C LYS A 178 12.98 -4.05 -10.51
N GLY A 179 11.76 -3.57 -10.20
CA GLY A 179 10.78 -3.16 -11.21
C GLY A 179 10.28 -4.30 -12.10
N GLN A 180 10.48 -5.55 -11.71
CA GLN A 180 9.98 -6.71 -12.44
C GLN A 180 8.64 -7.18 -11.87
N TYR A 181 7.63 -7.11 -12.72
CA TYR A 181 6.30 -7.66 -12.44
C TYR A 181 6.13 -8.96 -13.22
N SER A 182 5.52 -9.98 -12.60
CA SER A 182 5.36 -11.30 -13.17
C SER A 182 4.79 -11.26 -14.60
N GLY A 183 5.45 -11.96 -15.52
CA GLY A 183 5.02 -12.08 -16.92
C GLY A 183 5.50 -10.99 -17.88
N MET A 184 6.25 -9.98 -17.43
CA MET A 184 6.77 -8.93 -18.30
C MET A 184 8.30 -8.86 -18.30
N ARG A 185 8.90 -8.46 -19.43
CA ARG A 185 10.36 -8.25 -19.50
C ARG A 185 10.77 -6.98 -18.75
N PRO A 186 11.83 -6.96 -17.94
CA PRO A 186 12.19 -5.87 -17.03
C PRO A 186 12.25 -4.48 -17.65
N LYS A 187 12.87 -4.37 -18.84
CA LYS A 187 13.02 -3.08 -19.56
C LYS A 187 11.70 -2.50 -20.10
N MET A 188 10.67 -3.33 -20.24
CA MET A 188 9.39 -2.89 -20.78
C MET A 188 8.47 -2.36 -19.68
N ILE A 189 8.58 -2.92 -18.48
CA ILE A 189 7.73 -2.54 -17.34
C ILE A 189 8.10 -1.16 -16.82
N SER A 190 9.40 -0.89 -16.63
CA SER A 190 9.82 0.43 -16.13
C SER A 190 9.33 1.55 -17.04
N LYS A 191 9.28 1.31 -18.36
CA LYS A 191 8.75 2.29 -19.34
C LYS A 191 7.23 2.33 -19.36
N ILE A 192 6.54 1.18 -19.26
CA ILE A 192 5.08 1.11 -19.30
C ILE A 192 4.50 1.60 -17.96
N ALA A 193 5.02 1.14 -16.82
CA ALA A 193 4.58 1.60 -15.51
C ALA A 193 4.86 3.10 -15.33
N ALA A 194 6.05 3.58 -15.66
CA ALA A 194 6.36 5.01 -15.61
C ALA A 194 5.48 5.82 -16.58
N LYS A 195 5.17 5.29 -17.76
CA LYS A 195 4.29 5.95 -18.73
C LYS A 195 2.83 5.93 -18.28
N GLN A 196 2.36 4.83 -17.71
CA GLN A 196 0.98 4.70 -17.20
C GLN A 196 0.79 5.53 -15.92
N VAL A 197 1.74 5.47 -14.99
CA VAL A 197 1.75 6.32 -13.80
C VAL A 197 1.84 7.79 -14.19
N LYS A 198 2.74 8.15 -15.09
CA LYS A 198 2.83 9.53 -15.61
C LYS A 198 1.57 9.93 -16.37
N ALA A 199 0.98 9.05 -17.20
CA ALA A 199 -0.26 9.32 -17.90
C ALA A 199 -1.45 9.43 -16.95
N PHE A 200 -1.51 8.60 -15.90
CA PHE A 200 -2.50 8.69 -14.84
C PHE A 200 -2.41 10.04 -14.12
N PHE A 201 -1.25 10.41 -13.62
CA PHE A 201 -1.06 11.68 -12.92
C PHE A 201 -1.23 12.90 -13.83
N ILE A 202 -0.82 12.85 -15.09
CA ILE A 202 -1.05 13.92 -16.06
C ILE A 202 -2.53 14.02 -16.42
N LYS A 203 -3.20 12.91 -16.69
CA LYS A 203 -4.64 12.87 -16.98
C LYS A 203 -5.46 13.42 -15.82
N GLU A 204 -5.05 13.12 -14.61
CA GLU A 204 -5.75 13.47 -13.37
C GLU A 204 -5.29 14.81 -12.76
N HIS A 205 -4.45 15.60 -13.45
CA HIS A 205 -3.91 16.87 -12.97
C HIS A 205 -3.35 16.86 -11.54
N ILE A 206 -3.01 15.69 -11.01
CA ILE A 206 -2.49 15.53 -9.64
C ILE A 206 -1.06 16.03 -9.52
N LEU A 207 -0.34 16.24 -10.65
CA LEU A 207 1.03 16.73 -10.70
C LEU A 207 1.16 17.95 -11.63
N VAL A 208 0.70 19.10 -11.19
CA VAL A 208 0.93 20.34 -11.92
C VAL A 208 2.19 21.09 -11.45
N GLN A 209 2.82 20.68 -10.35
CA GLN A 209 4.03 21.34 -9.86
C GLN A 209 5.07 20.37 -9.30
N GLY A 210 5.60 19.49 -10.12
CA GLY A 210 6.64 18.60 -9.63
C GLY A 210 7.20 17.63 -10.65
N GLU A 211 7.68 18.12 -11.79
CA GLU A 211 8.40 17.26 -12.75
C GLU A 211 9.64 16.56 -12.17
N ASN A 212 10.03 16.87 -10.92
CA ASN A 212 11.25 16.41 -10.28
C ASN A 212 11.06 15.43 -9.11
N ILE A 213 9.85 15.01 -8.77
CA ILE A 213 9.63 14.13 -7.61
C ILE A 213 9.78 12.63 -7.93
N PHE A 214 9.71 12.24 -9.21
CA PHE A 214 9.72 10.81 -9.61
C PHE A 214 10.92 10.40 -10.49
N LEU A 215 11.94 11.25 -10.65
CA LEU A 215 13.13 10.93 -11.47
C LEU A 215 14.45 11.13 -10.71
N ARG A 216 14.45 10.98 -9.39
CA ARG A 216 15.70 10.86 -8.61
C ARG A 216 15.66 9.63 -7.74
#